data_dd24d90a4249fe645e941ef74529e739
#
_entry.id   dd24d90a4249fe645e941ef74529e739
#
_cell.length_a   1.000
_cell.length_b   1.000
_cell.length_c   1.000
_cell.angle_alpha   90.00
_cell.angle_beta   90.00
_cell.angle_gamma   90.00
#
_symmetry.space_group_name_H-M   'P 1'
#
loop_
_entity.id
_entity.type
_entity.pdbx_description
1 polymer ?
#
loop_
_entity_poly.entity_id
_entity_poly.type
_entity_poly.pdbx_seq_one_letter_code
_entity_poly.pdbx_strand_id
1 'polypeptide(L)'
;MFALILSFGLTIHPWMLQGFFTVFGTVRDEDGRVVSAVRVSLIDENYQPKGTVISDTNGHYRFRNLRAGSYYLHVDLTGLPYEEYSRQIDLYSMTPRASTFEEPTLEDIVLKRKRSHSNSIGTPGVVFVQAVPPKARQEFEQAANSIKEKNFALAIAALKRALEIFPEYFDALEVLGTQYVKLAEFESAIPFLTRAIAINNRSASSLYALGVAQLKLGQLNEAIDSLRTAITINPVNPNSYLVLGVAYGKGGSLDQAEKALKKAYEQGGADAADAHLYLAGIYNKRERFGDAWRELELYIKEAKGLKDKSQLREMIARLKAKEKKQ
;
A
#
# COMPACT_ATOMS: atom_id res chain seq x y z
N MET A 1 -71.57 -33.47 -38.11
CA MET A 1 -70.56 -34.05 -37.21
C MET A 1 -69.25 -33.40 -37.50
N PHE A 2 -68.95 -32.30 -36.84
CA PHE A 2 -67.72 -31.50 -37.07
C PHE A 2 -66.75 -31.86 -35.92
N ALA A 3 -65.60 -32.38 -36.31
CA ALA A 3 -64.56 -32.69 -35.37
C ALA A 3 -63.70 -31.45 -35.15
N LEU A 4 -63.67 -30.93 -33.93
CA LEU A 4 -62.81 -29.84 -33.46
C LEU A 4 -61.42 -30.48 -33.17
N ILE A 5 -60.44 -30.15 -33.98
CA ILE A 5 -59.03 -30.44 -33.68
C ILE A 5 -58.49 -29.28 -32.86
N LEU A 6 -58.33 -29.48 -31.54
CA LEU A 6 -57.62 -28.62 -30.64
C LEU A 6 -56.12 -28.80 -30.83
N SER A 7 -55.45 -27.90 -31.60
CA SER A 7 -54.01 -27.82 -31.66
C SER A 7 -53.50 -27.13 -30.37
N PHE A 8 -52.96 -27.88 -29.44
CA PHE A 8 -52.12 -27.35 -28.34
C PHE A 8 -50.78 -26.85 -28.95
N GLY A 9 -50.75 -25.58 -29.27
CA GLY A 9 -49.48 -24.92 -29.54
C GLY A 9 -48.67 -24.78 -28.27
N LEU A 10 -47.67 -25.65 -28.06
CA LEU A 10 -46.63 -25.41 -27.07
C LEU A 10 -45.86 -24.15 -27.45
N THR A 11 -46.18 -23.02 -26.84
CA THR A 11 -45.32 -21.84 -26.90
C THR A 11 -44.10 -22.12 -26.05
N ILE A 12 -43.02 -22.51 -26.68
CA ILE A 12 -41.71 -22.59 -26.07
C ILE A 12 -41.28 -21.17 -25.79
N HIS A 13 -41.32 -20.73 -24.53
CA HIS A 13 -40.85 -19.40 -24.15
C HIS A 13 -39.31 -19.31 -24.36
N PRO A 14 -38.77 -18.16 -24.85
CA PRO A 14 -37.36 -18.01 -25.19
C PRO A 14 -36.39 -18.31 -24.03
N TRP A 15 -36.85 -18.26 -22.78
CA TRP A 15 -36.04 -18.55 -21.60
C TRP A 15 -35.80 -20.05 -21.33
N MET A 16 -36.46 -20.95 -22.08
CA MET A 16 -36.24 -22.42 -21.96
C MET A 16 -35.03 -22.95 -22.75
N LEU A 17 -34.36 -22.09 -23.54
CA LEU A 17 -33.21 -22.44 -24.38
C LEU A 17 -31.89 -21.78 -23.90
N GLN A 18 -31.74 -21.59 -22.60
CA GLN A 18 -30.48 -21.11 -22.06
C GLN A 18 -29.49 -22.28 -21.92
N GLY A 19 -28.48 -22.32 -22.78
CA GLY A 19 -27.33 -23.21 -22.62
C GLY A 19 -26.59 -22.93 -21.30
N PHE A 20 -26.00 -23.96 -20.75
CA PHE A 20 -25.10 -23.82 -19.61
C PHE A 20 -23.67 -23.67 -20.09
N PHE A 21 -22.90 -22.83 -19.42
CA PHE A 21 -21.50 -22.58 -19.73
C PHE A 21 -20.61 -23.19 -18.64
N THR A 22 -19.44 -23.64 -19.04
CA THR A 22 -18.36 -24.04 -18.15
C THR A 22 -17.18 -23.12 -18.38
N VAL A 23 -16.74 -22.42 -17.33
CA VAL A 23 -15.51 -21.63 -17.34
C VAL A 23 -14.43 -22.42 -16.61
N PHE A 24 -13.28 -22.57 -17.25
CA PHE A 24 -12.14 -23.27 -16.69
C PHE A 24 -10.84 -22.64 -17.17
N GLY A 25 -9.75 -22.90 -16.46
CA GLY A 25 -8.44 -22.37 -16.82
C GLY A 25 -7.38 -22.75 -15.81
N THR A 26 -6.21 -22.16 -15.97
CA THR A 26 -5.08 -22.32 -15.05
C THR A 26 -4.69 -20.98 -14.45
N VAL A 27 -4.25 -21.01 -13.18
CA VAL A 27 -3.67 -19.85 -12.50
C VAL A 27 -2.16 -19.97 -12.56
N ARG A 28 -1.49 -19.00 -13.19
CA ARG A 28 -0.04 -18.92 -13.34
C ARG A 28 0.46 -17.52 -13.00
N ASP A 29 1.73 -17.39 -12.66
CA ASP A 29 2.37 -16.08 -12.58
C ASP A 29 2.93 -15.65 -13.94
N GLU A 30 3.44 -14.42 -14.04
CA GLU A 30 4.04 -13.85 -15.26
C GLU A 30 5.30 -14.61 -15.74
N ASP A 31 5.93 -15.41 -14.87
CA ASP A 31 7.04 -16.30 -15.19
C ASP A 31 6.53 -17.67 -15.69
N GLY A 32 5.21 -17.89 -15.79
CA GLY A 32 4.59 -19.15 -16.19
C GLY A 32 4.53 -20.21 -15.08
N ARG A 33 4.90 -19.88 -13.84
CA ARG A 33 4.85 -20.80 -12.70
C ARG A 33 3.41 -20.98 -12.24
N VAL A 34 3.05 -22.20 -11.92
CA VAL A 34 1.72 -22.55 -11.39
C VAL A 34 1.50 -21.91 -10.03
N VAL A 35 0.33 -21.29 -9.84
CA VAL A 35 -0.12 -20.78 -8.53
C VAL A 35 -1.30 -21.62 -8.07
N SER A 36 -1.04 -22.51 -7.11
CA SER A 36 -2.03 -23.43 -6.56
C SER A 36 -2.67 -22.92 -5.26
N ALA A 37 -3.76 -23.58 -4.85
CA ALA A 37 -4.47 -23.30 -3.62
C ALA A 37 -4.98 -21.85 -3.47
N VAL A 38 -5.18 -21.14 -4.58
CA VAL A 38 -5.79 -19.81 -4.59
C VAL A 38 -7.31 -19.92 -4.78
N ARG A 39 -8.03 -19.06 -4.10
CA ARG A 39 -9.48 -18.97 -4.20
C ARG A 39 -9.85 -18.13 -5.42
N VAL A 40 -10.56 -18.74 -6.37
CA VAL A 40 -11.11 -18.08 -7.55
C VAL A 40 -12.62 -17.95 -7.35
N SER A 41 -13.15 -16.75 -7.48
CA SER A 41 -14.58 -16.43 -7.29
C SER A 41 -15.15 -15.88 -8.57
N LEU A 42 -16.39 -16.29 -8.89
CA LEU A 42 -17.17 -15.76 -9.99
C LEU A 42 -18.32 -14.92 -9.43
N ILE A 43 -18.41 -13.67 -9.86
CA ILE A 43 -19.34 -12.66 -9.37
C ILE A 43 -20.15 -12.16 -10.57
N ASP A 44 -21.47 -12.00 -10.46
CA ASP A 44 -22.29 -11.46 -11.54
C ASP A 44 -22.23 -9.91 -11.61
N GLU A 45 -22.89 -9.33 -12.59
CA GLU A 45 -22.99 -7.88 -12.80
C GLU A 45 -23.66 -7.12 -11.62
N ASN A 46 -24.42 -7.82 -10.78
CA ASN A 46 -25.06 -7.29 -9.58
C ASN A 46 -24.19 -7.53 -8.32
N TYR A 47 -22.92 -7.88 -8.50
CA TYR A 47 -21.96 -8.20 -7.43
C TYR A 47 -22.38 -9.37 -6.53
N GLN A 48 -23.22 -10.30 -7.04
CA GLN A 48 -23.61 -11.50 -6.30
C GLN A 48 -22.67 -12.66 -6.65
N PRO A 49 -22.11 -13.36 -5.65
CA PRO A 49 -21.26 -14.51 -5.89
C PRO A 49 -22.06 -15.66 -6.54
N LYS A 50 -21.57 -16.16 -7.66
CA LYS A 50 -22.15 -17.31 -8.38
C LYS A 50 -21.39 -18.60 -8.15
N GLY A 51 -20.21 -18.52 -7.60
CA GLY A 51 -19.42 -19.66 -7.19
C GLY A 51 -18.03 -19.26 -6.74
N THR A 52 -17.43 -20.13 -5.95
CA THR A 52 -16.04 -20.01 -5.51
C THR A 52 -15.40 -21.39 -5.56
N VAL A 53 -14.21 -21.48 -6.15
CA VAL A 53 -13.41 -22.70 -6.25
C VAL A 53 -11.99 -22.41 -5.79
N ILE A 54 -11.28 -23.47 -5.39
CA ILE A 54 -9.86 -23.39 -5.05
C ILE A 54 -9.09 -24.05 -6.18
N SER A 55 -8.05 -23.41 -6.72
CA SER A 55 -7.21 -24.00 -7.74
C SER A 55 -6.46 -25.23 -7.19
N ASP A 56 -6.37 -26.28 -8.00
CA ASP A 56 -5.68 -27.51 -7.65
C ASP A 56 -4.14 -27.35 -7.64
N THR A 57 -3.42 -28.45 -7.40
CA THR A 57 -1.95 -28.47 -7.36
C THR A 57 -1.29 -28.09 -8.69
N ASN A 58 -2.02 -28.19 -9.81
CA ASN A 58 -1.59 -27.77 -11.14
C ASN A 58 -2.13 -26.39 -11.53
N GLY A 59 -2.77 -25.71 -10.59
CA GLY A 59 -3.36 -24.38 -10.78
C GLY A 59 -4.70 -24.40 -11.52
N HIS A 60 -5.29 -25.56 -11.79
CA HIS A 60 -6.55 -25.63 -12.52
C HIS A 60 -7.72 -25.21 -11.65
N TYR A 61 -8.67 -24.51 -12.28
CA TYR A 61 -9.95 -24.17 -11.67
C TYR A 61 -11.08 -24.39 -12.67
N ARG A 62 -12.33 -24.60 -12.19
CA ARG A 62 -13.49 -24.83 -13.04
C ARG A 62 -14.80 -24.43 -12.37
N PHE A 63 -15.61 -23.66 -13.10
CA PHE A 63 -17.00 -23.37 -12.79
C PHE A 63 -17.92 -24.04 -13.78
N ARG A 64 -19.01 -24.64 -13.34
CA ARG A 64 -19.98 -25.35 -14.19
C ARG A 64 -21.38 -24.77 -14.00
N ASN A 65 -22.28 -25.10 -14.93
CA ASN A 65 -23.70 -24.76 -14.87
C ASN A 65 -23.95 -23.24 -14.79
N LEU A 66 -23.14 -22.44 -15.44
CA LEU A 66 -23.30 -20.99 -15.52
C LEU A 66 -24.35 -20.64 -16.57
N ARG A 67 -25.16 -19.62 -16.31
CA ARG A 67 -26.09 -19.06 -17.28
C ARG A 67 -25.36 -18.07 -18.19
N ALA A 68 -25.96 -17.77 -19.34
CA ALA A 68 -25.50 -16.65 -20.17
C ALA A 68 -25.54 -15.34 -19.37
N GLY A 69 -24.52 -14.50 -19.50
CA GLY A 69 -24.40 -13.22 -18.79
C GLY A 69 -22.96 -12.76 -18.67
N SER A 70 -22.79 -11.57 -18.12
CA SER A 70 -21.49 -10.99 -17.78
C SER A 70 -21.11 -11.33 -16.34
N TYR A 71 -19.87 -11.75 -16.16
CA TYR A 71 -19.32 -12.12 -14.85
C TYR A 71 -17.97 -11.47 -14.63
N TYR A 72 -17.60 -11.30 -13.38
CA TYR A 72 -16.26 -10.92 -12.96
C TYR A 72 -15.56 -12.12 -12.34
N LEU A 73 -14.44 -12.51 -12.92
CA LEU A 73 -13.55 -13.53 -12.39
C LEU A 73 -12.55 -12.83 -11.46
N HIS A 74 -12.66 -13.12 -10.17
CA HIS A 74 -11.84 -12.53 -9.11
C HIS A 74 -10.99 -13.59 -8.43
N VAL A 75 -9.72 -13.27 -8.12
CA VAL A 75 -8.81 -14.18 -7.41
C VAL A 75 -8.47 -13.58 -6.06
N ASP A 76 -8.72 -14.33 -4.99
CA ASP A 76 -8.28 -13.97 -3.65
C ASP A 76 -6.78 -14.24 -3.52
N LEU A 77 -5.99 -13.18 -3.56
CA LEU A 77 -4.52 -13.21 -3.49
C LEU A 77 -4.02 -12.73 -2.12
N THR A 78 -4.86 -12.82 -1.09
CA THR A 78 -4.52 -12.44 0.28
C THR A 78 -3.28 -13.20 0.76
N GLY A 79 -2.25 -12.47 1.16
CA GLY A 79 -0.98 -13.05 1.61
C GLY A 79 -0.03 -13.50 0.49
N LEU A 80 -0.40 -13.35 -0.78
CA LEU A 80 0.43 -13.71 -1.93
C LEU A 80 1.08 -12.46 -2.56
N PRO A 81 2.27 -12.59 -3.18
CA PRO A 81 3.04 -11.47 -3.72
C PRO A 81 2.54 -11.02 -5.11
N TYR A 82 1.24 -11.10 -5.37
CA TYR A 82 0.64 -10.78 -6.66
C TYR A 82 -0.28 -9.56 -6.55
N GLU A 83 -0.39 -8.81 -7.66
CA GLU A 83 -1.36 -7.71 -7.81
C GLU A 83 -2.79 -8.28 -7.82
N GLU A 84 -3.76 -7.46 -7.40
CA GLU A 84 -5.17 -7.82 -7.44
C GLU A 84 -5.56 -8.24 -8.87
N TYR A 85 -6.27 -9.34 -9.01
CA TYR A 85 -6.76 -9.81 -10.30
C TYR A 85 -8.29 -9.82 -10.30
N SER A 86 -8.86 -9.04 -11.22
CA SER A 86 -10.28 -9.08 -11.55
C SER A 86 -10.44 -8.88 -13.05
N ARG A 87 -11.19 -9.75 -13.71
CA ARG A 87 -11.44 -9.67 -15.15
C ARG A 87 -12.91 -9.94 -15.46
N GLN A 88 -13.50 -9.09 -16.29
CA GLN A 88 -14.82 -9.35 -16.83
C GLN A 88 -14.74 -10.43 -17.91
N ILE A 89 -15.67 -11.39 -17.87
CA ILE A 89 -15.90 -12.40 -18.86
C ILE A 89 -17.36 -12.40 -19.27
N ASP A 90 -17.62 -12.53 -20.57
CA ASP A 90 -18.95 -12.51 -21.13
C ASP A 90 -19.28 -13.88 -21.71
N LEU A 91 -20.31 -14.54 -21.17
CA LEU A 91 -20.76 -15.86 -21.57
C LEU A 91 -22.04 -15.73 -22.40
N TYR A 92 -21.84 -15.65 -23.72
CA TYR A 92 -22.94 -15.60 -24.68
C TYR A 92 -22.72 -16.62 -25.79
N SER A 93 -23.78 -17.42 -26.12
CA SER A 93 -23.73 -18.30 -27.26
C SER A 93 -23.93 -17.50 -28.55
N MET A 94 -22.96 -17.60 -29.46
CA MET A 94 -23.04 -16.99 -30.80
C MET A 94 -23.87 -17.85 -31.79
N THR A 95 -24.29 -19.05 -31.40
CA THR A 95 -25.01 -19.96 -32.29
C THR A 95 -26.47 -20.12 -31.91
N PRO A 96 -27.44 -19.94 -32.84
CA PRO A 96 -28.88 -20.08 -32.59
C PRO A 96 -29.36 -21.52 -32.42
N ARG A 97 -28.48 -22.52 -32.37
CA ARG A 97 -28.85 -23.92 -32.20
C ARG A 97 -28.78 -24.32 -30.76
N ALA A 98 -29.92 -24.73 -30.24
CA ALA A 98 -30.05 -25.43 -28.97
C ALA A 98 -29.16 -26.68 -28.97
N SER A 99 -27.94 -26.56 -28.52
CA SER A 99 -27.12 -27.68 -28.14
C SER A 99 -27.25 -27.86 -26.62
N THR A 100 -27.66 -29.07 -26.23
CA THR A 100 -27.68 -29.52 -24.84
C THR A 100 -26.26 -29.71 -24.26
N PHE A 101 -25.24 -29.20 -24.95
CA PHE A 101 -23.85 -29.33 -24.56
C PHE A 101 -23.38 -28.05 -23.88
N GLU A 102 -22.69 -28.21 -22.73
CA GLU A 102 -21.94 -27.12 -22.08
C GLU A 102 -20.90 -26.57 -23.07
N GLU A 103 -20.95 -25.25 -23.35
CA GLU A 103 -19.89 -24.58 -24.09
C GLU A 103 -18.73 -24.27 -23.14
N PRO A 104 -17.57 -24.92 -23.30
CA PRO A 104 -16.42 -24.67 -22.44
C PRO A 104 -15.72 -23.38 -22.86
N THR A 105 -15.55 -22.46 -21.89
CA THR A 105 -14.78 -21.21 -22.08
C THR A 105 -13.47 -21.32 -21.32
N LEU A 106 -12.36 -21.22 -22.04
CA LEU A 106 -11.03 -21.23 -21.45
C LEU A 106 -10.63 -19.80 -21.04
N GLU A 107 -10.39 -19.60 -19.74
CA GLU A 107 -9.93 -18.33 -19.18
C GLU A 107 -8.70 -18.56 -18.30
N ASP A 108 -7.51 -18.44 -18.85
CA ASP A 108 -6.28 -18.53 -18.08
C ASP A 108 -6.04 -17.23 -17.31
N ILE A 109 -5.66 -17.38 -16.05
CA ILE A 109 -5.35 -16.29 -15.12
C ILE A 109 -3.85 -16.15 -15.04
N VAL A 110 -3.33 -14.99 -15.49
CA VAL A 110 -1.92 -14.63 -15.34
C VAL A 110 -1.79 -13.56 -14.28
N LEU A 111 -1.19 -13.93 -13.17
CA LEU A 111 -0.98 -13.06 -12.01
C LEU A 111 0.31 -12.28 -12.16
N LYS A 112 0.21 -10.96 -12.10
CA LYS A 112 1.37 -10.09 -12.06
C LYS A 112 1.91 -10.00 -10.65
N ARG A 113 3.22 -10.12 -10.48
CA ARG A 113 3.85 -9.89 -9.19
C ARG A 113 3.75 -8.41 -8.83
N LYS A 114 3.42 -8.13 -7.57
CA LYS A 114 3.54 -6.77 -7.04
C LYS A 114 4.97 -6.32 -7.29
N ARG A 115 5.16 -5.31 -8.14
CA ARG A 115 6.47 -4.68 -8.30
C ARG A 115 6.82 -4.08 -6.96
N SER A 116 7.73 -4.73 -6.25
CA SER A 116 8.36 -4.17 -5.08
C SER A 116 9.00 -2.86 -5.51
N HIS A 117 8.38 -1.73 -5.16
CA HIS A 117 9.13 -0.50 -5.06
C HIS A 117 10.13 -0.76 -3.94
N SER A 118 11.36 -0.94 -4.38
CA SER A 118 12.55 -1.33 -3.64
C SER A 118 12.57 -0.87 -2.19
N ASN A 119 13.03 -1.76 -1.33
CA ASN A 119 13.52 -1.62 0.02
C ASN A 119 12.53 -1.82 1.16
N SER A 120 11.75 -2.92 1.12
CA SER A 120 11.37 -3.53 2.38
C SER A 120 11.66 -5.04 2.32
N ILE A 121 12.85 -5.43 2.77
CA ILE A 121 13.07 -6.77 3.29
C ILE A 121 12.30 -6.80 4.61
N GLY A 122 10.99 -6.93 4.50
CA GLY A 122 10.08 -7.12 5.62
C GLY A 122 9.64 -8.58 5.63
N THR A 123 9.62 -9.18 6.80
CA THR A 123 8.92 -10.44 7.09
C THR A 123 7.62 -10.53 6.30
N PRO A 124 7.19 -11.72 5.82
CA PRO A 124 5.96 -11.89 5.08
C PRO A 124 4.80 -11.32 5.91
N GLY A 125 4.43 -10.08 5.61
CA GLY A 125 3.38 -9.36 6.30
C GLY A 125 2.03 -9.84 5.79
N VAL A 126 1.10 -10.01 6.69
CA VAL A 126 -0.32 -10.15 6.35
C VAL A 126 -0.69 -8.94 5.48
N VAL A 127 -1.02 -9.18 4.21
CA VAL A 127 -1.51 -8.13 3.33
C VAL A 127 -2.90 -7.76 3.82
N PHE A 128 -3.06 -6.51 4.26
CA PHE A 128 -4.36 -5.99 4.65
C PHE A 128 -5.19 -5.72 3.40
N VAL A 129 -6.32 -6.38 3.26
CA VAL A 129 -7.23 -6.25 2.12
C VAL A 129 -8.60 -5.81 2.63
N GLN A 130 -9.13 -4.75 2.02
CA GLN A 130 -10.50 -4.29 2.26
C GLN A 130 -11.38 -4.47 1.02
N ALA A 131 -12.64 -4.86 1.22
CA ALA A 131 -13.67 -4.82 0.19
C ALA A 131 -14.12 -3.36 0.01
N VAL A 132 -13.48 -2.64 -0.91
CA VAL A 132 -13.74 -1.23 -1.16
C VAL A 132 -14.82 -1.06 -2.20
N PRO A 133 -15.90 -0.26 -1.94
CA PRO A 133 -16.91 0.06 -2.94
C PRO A 133 -16.31 0.67 -4.21
N PRO A 134 -16.78 0.31 -5.41
CA PRO A 134 -16.20 0.77 -6.68
C PRO A 134 -16.12 2.29 -6.80
N LYS A 135 -17.13 3.01 -6.34
CA LYS A 135 -17.13 4.49 -6.34
C LYS A 135 -16.04 5.07 -5.44
N ALA A 136 -15.81 4.49 -4.25
CA ALA A 136 -14.74 4.94 -3.36
C ALA A 136 -13.36 4.66 -3.96
N ARG A 137 -13.20 3.52 -4.63
CA ARG A 137 -11.97 3.16 -5.36
C ARG A 137 -11.69 4.14 -6.51
N GLN A 138 -12.71 4.50 -7.29
CA GLN A 138 -12.58 5.47 -8.37
C GLN A 138 -12.09 6.83 -7.86
N GLU A 139 -12.63 7.33 -6.75
CA GLU A 139 -12.17 8.59 -6.13
C GLU A 139 -10.73 8.47 -5.62
N PHE A 140 -10.34 7.34 -5.06
CA PHE A 140 -8.96 7.09 -4.64
C PHE A 140 -7.98 7.06 -5.83
N GLU A 141 -8.33 6.43 -6.94
CA GLU A 141 -7.52 6.42 -8.17
C GLU A 141 -7.38 7.83 -8.75
N GLN A 142 -8.45 8.63 -8.73
CA GLN A 142 -8.39 10.03 -9.12
C GLN A 142 -7.42 10.83 -8.23
N ALA A 143 -7.44 10.58 -6.92
CA ALA A 143 -6.49 11.19 -5.98
C ALA A 143 -5.05 10.78 -6.29
N ALA A 144 -4.80 9.49 -6.57
CA ALA A 144 -3.47 9.00 -6.92
C ALA A 144 -2.91 9.66 -8.18
N ASN A 145 -3.76 9.88 -9.20
CA ASN A 145 -3.38 10.60 -10.41
C ASN A 145 -3.08 12.08 -10.11
N SER A 146 -3.92 12.75 -9.32
CA SER A 146 -3.69 14.13 -8.91
C SER A 146 -2.39 14.31 -8.11
N ILE A 147 -2.01 13.32 -7.30
CA ILE A 147 -0.72 13.32 -6.59
C ILE A 147 0.46 13.23 -7.58
N LYS A 148 0.37 12.37 -8.61
CA LYS A 148 1.39 12.25 -9.67
C LYS A 148 1.57 13.58 -10.42
N GLU A 149 0.47 14.29 -10.66
CA GLU A 149 0.44 15.61 -11.30
C GLU A 149 0.81 16.76 -10.35
N LYS A 150 1.12 16.45 -9.08
CA LYS A 150 1.42 17.41 -8.01
C LYS A 150 0.27 18.37 -7.69
N ASN A 151 -0.96 18.00 -8.05
CA ASN A 151 -2.16 18.75 -7.72
C ASN A 151 -2.73 18.27 -6.37
N PHE A 152 -2.08 18.69 -5.29
CA PHE A 152 -2.40 18.19 -3.95
C PHE A 152 -3.80 18.60 -3.47
N ALA A 153 -4.31 19.75 -3.91
CA ALA A 153 -5.65 20.20 -3.53
C ALA A 153 -6.74 19.27 -4.11
N LEU A 154 -6.63 18.92 -5.39
CA LEU A 154 -7.54 17.95 -6.02
C LEU A 154 -7.40 16.54 -5.41
N ALA A 155 -6.19 16.14 -5.10
CA ALA A 155 -5.94 14.86 -4.45
C ALA A 155 -6.65 14.76 -3.08
N ILE A 156 -6.50 15.78 -2.24
CA ILE A 156 -7.15 15.86 -0.92
C ILE A 156 -8.68 15.83 -1.07
N ALA A 157 -9.22 16.59 -2.04
CA ALA A 157 -10.66 16.60 -2.28
C ALA A 157 -11.18 15.22 -2.70
N ALA A 158 -10.48 14.53 -3.60
CA ALA A 158 -10.85 13.18 -4.03
C ALA A 158 -10.74 12.16 -2.89
N LEU A 159 -9.68 12.22 -2.06
CA LEU A 159 -9.55 11.36 -0.88
C LEU A 159 -10.69 11.56 0.12
N LYS A 160 -11.10 12.82 0.34
CA LYS A 160 -12.25 13.11 1.21
C LYS A 160 -13.54 12.52 0.66
N ARG A 161 -13.81 12.63 -0.66
CA ARG A 161 -14.98 11.99 -1.28
C ARG A 161 -14.93 10.46 -1.18
N ALA A 162 -13.75 9.86 -1.35
CA ALA A 162 -13.58 8.42 -1.12
C ALA A 162 -13.98 8.02 0.31
N LEU A 163 -13.59 8.83 1.32
CA LEU A 163 -13.93 8.61 2.73
C LEU A 163 -15.37 8.95 3.09
N GLU A 164 -16.04 9.83 2.34
CA GLU A 164 -17.49 10.05 2.46
C GLU A 164 -18.28 8.82 2.01
N ILE A 165 -17.80 8.12 0.95
CA ILE A 165 -18.43 6.90 0.43
C ILE A 165 -18.07 5.70 1.33
N PHE A 166 -16.81 5.58 1.75
CA PHE A 166 -16.32 4.50 2.59
C PHE A 166 -15.43 5.04 3.72
N PRO A 167 -16.01 5.37 4.88
CA PRO A 167 -15.30 6.01 6.00
C PRO A 167 -14.11 5.24 6.55
N GLU A 168 -14.12 3.89 6.43
CA GLU A 168 -13.06 3.01 6.89
C GLU A 168 -12.07 2.61 5.78
N TYR A 169 -12.01 3.36 4.68
CA TYR A 169 -11.08 3.08 3.60
C TYR A 169 -9.64 3.35 4.06
N PHE A 170 -8.93 2.28 4.45
CA PHE A 170 -7.59 2.35 5.00
C PHE A 170 -6.62 3.13 4.11
N ASP A 171 -6.50 2.76 2.81
CA ASP A 171 -5.54 3.41 1.90
C ASP A 171 -5.83 4.92 1.73
N ALA A 172 -7.12 5.30 1.69
CA ALA A 172 -7.51 6.70 1.58
C ALA A 172 -7.15 7.49 2.86
N LEU A 173 -7.35 6.88 4.04
CA LEU A 173 -6.97 7.47 5.33
C LEU A 173 -5.46 7.65 5.44
N GLU A 174 -4.67 6.60 5.11
CA GLU A 174 -3.22 6.63 5.16
C GLU A 174 -2.65 7.68 4.19
N VAL A 175 -3.12 7.69 2.94
CA VAL A 175 -2.65 8.65 1.93
C VAL A 175 -3.05 10.08 2.32
N LEU A 176 -4.28 10.31 2.77
CA LEU A 176 -4.73 11.65 3.18
C LEU A 176 -3.93 12.18 4.36
N GLY A 177 -3.74 11.36 5.41
CA GLY A 177 -2.91 11.73 6.55
C GLY A 177 -1.46 12.03 6.15
N THR A 178 -0.89 11.20 5.26
CA THR A 178 0.47 11.42 4.72
C THR A 178 0.58 12.70 3.89
N GLN A 179 -0.45 13.04 3.08
CA GLN A 179 -0.45 14.31 2.34
C GLN A 179 -0.47 15.51 3.30
N TYR A 180 -1.27 15.46 4.36
CA TYR A 180 -1.27 16.51 5.39
C TYR A 180 0.10 16.66 6.08
N VAL A 181 0.79 15.56 6.38
CA VAL A 181 2.18 15.62 6.91
C VAL A 181 3.11 16.31 5.92
N LYS A 182 3.03 15.99 4.63
CA LYS A 182 3.85 16.61 3.57
C LYS A 182 3.57 18.11 3.40
N LEU A 183 2.34 18.53 3.64
CA LEU A 183 1.93 19.95 3.61
C LEU A 183 2.21 20.68 4.92
N ALA A 184 2.82 20.01 5.89
CA ALA A 184 3.06 20.51 7.25
C ALA A 184 1.77 20.86 8.04
N GLU A 185 0.63 20.28 7.65
CA GLU A 185 -0.65 20.38 8.35
C GLU A 185 -0.77 19.22 9.37
N PHE A 186 0.07 19.26 10.40
CA PHE A 186 0.27 18.12 11.29
C PHE A 186 -0.95 17.81 12.17
N GLU A 187 -1.65 18.83 12.63
CA GLU A 187 -2.90 18.68 13.39
C GLU A 187 -3.98 17.99 12.55
N SER A 188 -4.08 18.34 11.27
CA SER A 188 -5.02 17.73 10.33
C SER A 188 -4.66 16.29 10.00
N ALA A 189 -3.37 15.92 10.06
CA ALA A 189 -2.90 14.58 9.73
C ALA A 189 -3.29 13.54 10.79
N ILE A 190 -3.20 13.90 12.08
CA ILE A 190 -3.33 12.97 13.21
C ILE A 190 -4.64 12.16 13.17
N PRO A 191 -5.84 12.76 13.02
CA PRO A 191 -7.09 12.00 13.05
C PRO A 191 -7.19 10.96 11.94
N PHE A 192 -6.69 11.24 10.75
CA PHE A 192 -6.71 10.28 9.63
C PHE A 192 -5.72 9.14 9.86
N LEU A 193 -4.50 9.45 10.29
CA LEU A 193 -3.48 8.43 10.58
C LEU A 193 -3.88 7.54 11.76
N THR A 194 -4.48 8.11 12.81
CA THR A 194 -4.99 7.33 13.94
C THR A 194 -6.09 6.37 13.51
N ARG A 195 -7.02 6.83 12.65
CA ARG A 195 -8.06 5.94 12.09
C ARG A 195 -7.46 4.86 11.20
N ALA A 196 -6.48 5.20 10.36
CA ALA A 196 -5.77 4.21 9.54
C ALA A 196 -5.12 3.12 10.41
N ILE A 197 -4.44 3.51 11.49
CA ILE A 197 -3.80 2.58 12.44
C ILE A 197 -4.85 1.74 13.20
N ALA A 198 -6.01 2.28 13.53
CA ALA A 198 -7.09 1.53 14.14
C ALA A 198 -7.63 0.41 13.23
N ILE A 199 -7.65 0.66 11.91
CA ILE A 199 -8.08 -0.32 10.91
C ILE A 199 -6.96 -1.33 10.62
N ASN A 200 -5.72 -0.86 10.46
CA ASN A 200 -4.54 -1.68 10.22
C ASN A 200 -3.38 -1.27 11.16
N ASN A 201 -3.33 -1.91 12.32
CA ASN A 201 -2.31 -1.64 13.34
C ASN A 201 -0.89 -2.09 12.95
N ARG A 202 -0.72 -2.74 11.80
CA ARG A 202 0.57 -3.15 11.23
C ARG A 202 1.06 -2.25 10.09
N SER A 203 0.43 -1.11 9.86
CA SER A 203 0.95 -0.13 8.91
C SER A 203 2.12 0.65 9.50
N ALA A 204 3.34 0.23 9.17
CA ALA A 204 4.55 0.98 9.53
C ALA A 204 4.58 2.38 8.90
N SER A 205 3.96 2.56 7.73
CA SER A 205 3.85 3.85 7.03
C SER A 205 2.97 4.84 7.80
N SER A 206 1.76 4.42 8.22
CA SER A 206 0.86 5.26 9.01
C SER A 206 1.47 5.63 10.36
N LEU A 207 2.11 4.66 11.04
CA LEU A 207 2.78 4.88 12.33
C LEU A 207 3.97 5.84 12.19
N TYR A 208 4.78 5.69 11.13
CA TYR A 208 5.86 6.62 10.84
C TYR A 208 5.33 8.05 10.60
N ALA A 209 4.32 8.19 9.74
CA ALA A 209 3.73 9.49 9.43
C ALA A 209 3.11 10.14 10.68
N LEU A 210 2.44 9.35 11.54
CA LEU A 210 1.92 9.81 12.82
C LEU A 210 3.05 10.29 13.73
N GLY A 211 4.12 9.51 13.88
CA GLY A 211 5.29 9.89 14.68
C GLY A 211 5.96 11.18 14.19
N VAL A 212 6.02 11.40 12.86
CA VAL A 212 6.50 12.67 12.29
C VAL A 212 5.59 13.83 12.67
N ALA A 213 4.27 13.70 12.53
CA ALA A 213 3.32 14.74 12.89
C ALA A 213 3.41 15.10 14.38
N GLN A 214 3.41 14.09 15.25
CA GLN A 214 3.55 14.24 16.70
C GLN A 214 4.86 14.94 17.09
N LEU A 215 5.99 14.54 16.48
CA LEU A 215 7.29 15.18 16.71
C LEU A 215 7.28 16.67 16.33
N LYS A 216 6.63 17.02 15.22
CA LYS A 216 6.53 18.42 14.76
C LYS A 216 5.65 19.26 15.67
N LEU A 217 4.65 18.66 16.30
CA LEU A 217 3.79 19.29 17.30
C LEU A 217 4.38 19.29 18.72
N GLY A 218 5.59 18.74 18.91
CA GLY A 218 6.23 18.67 20.21
C GLY A 218 5.72 17.57 21.14
N GLN A 219 4.87 16.68 20.65
CA GLN A 219 4.35 15.50 21.35
C GLN A 219 5.42 14.39 21.36
N LEU A 220 6.49 14.60 22.16
CA LEU A 220 7.71 13.79 22.03
C LEU A 220 7.53 12.33 22.44
N ASN A 221 6.79 12.06 23.52
CA ASN A 221 6.58 10.69 23.99
C ASN A 221 5.74 9.88 23.01
N GLU A 222 4.65 10.46 22.53
CA GLU A 222 3.76 9.86 21.55
C GLU A 222 4.51 9.58 20.22
N ALA A 223 5.35 10.54 19.80
CA ALA A 223 6.18 10.36 18.61
C ALA A 223 7.16 9.18 18.75
N ILE A 224 7.82 9.07 19.90
CA ILE A 224 8.74 7.98 20.22
C ILE A 224 8.00 6.63 20.17
N ASP A 225 6.82 6.53 20.78
CA ASP A 225 6.05 5.29 20.81
C ASP A 225 5.56 4.88 19.41
N SER A 226 5.04 5.83 18.64
CA SER A 226 4.62 5.60 17.25
C SER A 226 5.79 5.12 16.37
N LEU A 227 6.96 5.77 16.48
CA LEU A 227 8.15 5.44 15.70
C LEU A 227 8.77 4.09 16.13
N ARG A 228 8.80 3.78 17.42
CA ARG A 228 9.25 2.47 17.91
C ARG A 228 8.37 1.34 17.38
N THR A 229 7.05 1.56 17.37
CA THR A 229 6.11 0.59 16.82
C THR A 229 6.32 0.44 15.32
N ALA A 230 6.50 1.54 14.57
CA ALA A 230 6.81 1.51 13.15
C ALA A 230 8.09 0.70 12.85
N ILE A 231 9.15 0.89 13.67
CA ILE A 231 10.43 0.15 13.56
C ILE A 231 10.25 -1.33 13.90
N THR A 232 9.41 -1.67 14.87
CA THR A 232 9.13 -3.07 15.21
C THR A 232 8.49 -3.80 14.03
N ILE A 233 7.63 -3.12 13.28
CA ILE A 233 6.96 -3.67 12.10
C ILE A 233 7.90 -3.69 10.88
N ASN A 234 8.64 -2.60 10.66
CA ASN A 234 9.61 -2.48 9.57
C ASN A 234 10.98 -2.01 10.08
N PRO A 235 11.86 -2.95 10.51
CA PRO A 235 13.14 -2.63 11.13
C PRO A 235 14.22 -2.16 10.16
N VAL A 236 13.94 -2.12 8.86
CA VAL A 236 14.93 -1.73 7.82
C VAL A 236 14.67 -0.35 7.22
N ASN A 237 13.80 0.45 7.84
CA ASN A 237 13.49 1.79 7.35
C ASN A 237 14.40 2.85 8.03
N PRO A 238 15.41 3.41 7.32
CA PRO A 238 16.34 4.38 7.89
C PRO A 238 15.65 5.66 8.35
N ASN A 239 14.58 6.10 7.67
CA ASN A 239 13.85 7.31 8.02
C ASN A 239 13.17 7.20 9.40
N SER A 240 12.66 6.01 9.75
CA SER A 240 12.06 5.79 11.07
C SER A 240 13.10 5.95 12.19
N TYR A 241 14.29 5.42 12.00
CA TYR A 241 15.40 5.58 12.94
C TYR A 241 15.90 7.02 13.00
N LEU A 242 15.96 7.71 11.86
CA LEU A 242 16.37 9.12 11.79
C LEU A 242 15.42 10.00 12.63
N VAL A 243 14.11 9.87 12.38
CA VAL A 243 13.10 10.66 13.09
C VAL A 243 13.04 10.29 14.57
N LEU A 244 13.19 9.00 14.93
CA LEU A 244 13.28 8.54 16.30
C LEU A 244 14.50 9.14 17.03
N GLY A 245 15.66 9.19 16.36
CA GLY A 245 16.86 9.82 16.89
C GLY A 245 16.68 11.31 17.16
N VAL A 246 15.98 12.00 16.25
CA VAL A 246 15.62 13.42 16.43
C VAL A 246 14.68 13.59 17.63
N ALA A 247 13.66 12.74 17.78
CA ALA A 247 12.74 12.77 18.90
C ALA A 247 13.46 12.58 20.24
N TYR A 248 14.32 11.57 20.35
CA TYR A 248 15.16 11.36 21.54
C TYR A 248 16.08 12.54 21.82
N GLY A 249 16.73 13.11 20.79
CA GLY A 249 17.63 14.26 20.94
C GLY A 249 16.94 15.53 21.45
N LYS A 250 15.69 15.76 21.01
CA LYS A 250 14.82 16.83 21.53
C LYS A 250 14.38 16.54 22.98
N GLY A 251 14.07 15.31 23.31
CA GLY A 251 13.70 14.86 24.65
C GLY A 251 14.89 14.75 25.62
N GLY A 252 16.12 15.05 25.21
CA GLY A 252 17.31 15.01 26.05
C GLY A 252 17.92 13.62 26.25
N SER A 253 17.33 12.57 25.67
CA SER A 253 17.82 11.19 25.74
C SER A 253 18.96 10.96 24.73
N LEU A 254 20.11 11.61 24.99
CA LEU A 254 21.20 11.72 24.01
C LEU A 254 21.84 10.37 23.61
N ASP A 255 21.89 9.38 24.53
CA ASP A 255 22.42 8.03 24.21
C ASP A 255 21.51 7.28 23.25
N GLN A 256 20.20 7.35 23.46
CA GLN A 256 19.22 6.72 22.61
C GLN A 256 19.18 7.42 21.23
N ALA A 257 19.31 8.75 21.22
CA ALA A 257 19.38 9.53 20.01
C ALA A 257 20.60 9.15 19.16
N GLU A 258 21.80 9.08 19.75
CA GLU A 258 23.04 8.68 19.08
C GLU A 258 22.89 7.28 18.47
N LYS A 259 22.37 6.31 19.25
CA LYS A 259 22.16 4.93 18.79
C LYS A 259 21.19 4.88 17.60
N ALA A 260 20.07 5.58 17.69
CA ALA A 260 19.08 5.60 16.60
C ALA A 260 19.62 6.26 15.34
N LEU A 261 20.33 7.39 15.45
CA LEU A 261 20.91 8.08 14.30
C LEU A 261 22.01 7.26 13.61
N LYS A 262 22.87 6.60 14.37
CA LYS A 262 23.85 5.65 13.81
C LYS A 262 23.16 4.54 13.05
N LYS A 263 22.07 3.99 13.60
CA LYS A 263 21.30 2.94 12.94
C LYS A 263 20.64 3.44 11.64
N ALA A 264 20.15 4.68 11.62
CA ALA A 264 19.62 5.30 10.41
C ALA A 264 20.68 5.36 9.30
N TYR A 265 21.91 5.78 9.63
CA TYR A 265 23.00 5.86 8.67
C TYR A 265 23.51 4.47 8.24
N GLU A 266 23.63 3.52 9.15
CA GLU A 266 23.98 2.13 8.81
C GLU A 266 23.05 1.52 7.75
N GLN A 267 21.76 1.85 7.80
CA GLN A 267 20.77 1.29 6.87
C GLN A 267 20.62 2.11 5.59
N GLY A 268 20.72 3.43 5.66
CA GLY A 268 20.43 4.32 4.55
C GLY A 268 21.68 4.86 3.83
N GLY A 269 22.86 4.73 4.45
CA GLY A 269 24.09 5.29 3.91
C GLY A 269 23.95 6.77 3.59
N ALA A 270 24.45 7.21 2.43
CA ALA A 270 24.40 8.59 1.98
C ALA A 270 22.97 9.16 1.81
N ASP A 271 21.95 8.30 1.66
CA ASP A 271 20.55 8.75 1.61
C ASP A 271 20.03 9.14 3.01
N ALA A 272 20.71 8.71 4.07
CA ALA A 272 20.47 9.11 5.46
C ALA A 272 21.55 10.07 6.00
N ALA A 273 22.24 10.82 5.13
CA ALA A 273 23.30 11.77 5.50
C ALA A 273 22.87 12.78 6.57
N ASP A 274 21.57 13.12 6.65
CA ASP A 274 21.04 13.99 7.70
C ASP A 274 21.30 13.46 9.12
N ALA A 275 21.54 12.16 9.29
CA ALA A 275 21.93 11.60 10.58
C ALA A 275 23.22 12.23 11.12
N HIS A 276 24.20 12.53 10.25
CA HIS A 276 25.44 13.20 10.62
C HIS A 276 25.19 14.60 11.20
N LEU A 277 24.25 15.36 10.61
CA LEU A 277 23.90 16.69 11.11
C LEU A 277 23.36 16.63 12.54
N TYR A 278 22.46 15.66 12.81
CA TYR A 278 21.89 15.48 14.14
C TYR A 278 22.92 14.89 15.13
N LEU A 279 23.79 13.97 14.71
CA LEU A 279 24.89 13.45 15.53
C LEU A 279 25.85 14.56 15.94
N ALA A 280 26.20 15.46 15.02
CA ALA A 280 27.04 16.62 15.33
C ALA A 280 26.40 17.49 16.44
N GLY A 281 25.08 17.70 16.39
CA GLY A 281 24.35 18.41 17.44
C GLY A 281 24.42 17.71 18.79
N ILE A 282 24.30 16.37 18.81
CA ILE A 282 24.42 15.57 20.04
C ILE A 282 25.83 15.65 20.61
N TYR A 283 26.86 15.47 19.78
CA TYR A 283 28.24 15.53 20.23
C TYR A 283 28.64 16.91 20.73
N ASN A 284 28.15 17.99 20.09
CA ASN A 284 28.36 19.34 20.59
C ASN A 284 27.70 19.57 21.96
N LYS A 285 26.48 19.04 22.22
CA LYS A 285 25.83 19.09 23.54
C LYS A 285 26.61 18.33 24.62
N ARG A 286 27.37 17.30 24.22
CA ARG A 286 28.22 16.51 25.11
C ARG A 286 29.64 17.04 25.20
N GLU A 287 29.92 18.20 24.61
CA GLU A 287 31.24 18.82 24.56
C GLU A 287 32.31 17.97 23.84
N ARG A 288 31.87 16.95 23.09
CA ARG A 288 32.73 16.11 22.23
C ARG A 288 32.96 16.85 20.89
N PHE A 289 33.67 17.97 20.96
CA PHE A 289 33.80 18.91 19.82
C PHE A 289 34.50 18.25 18.63
N GLY A 290 35.47 17.37 18.88
CA GLY A 290 36.19 16.62 17.86
C GLY A 290 35.28 15.71 17.04
N ASP A 291 34.37 15.00 17.70
CA ASP A 291 33.40 14.16 17.02
C ASP A 291 32.36 15.02 16.28
N ALA A 292 31.91 16.12 16.91
CA ALA A 292 30.89 17.00 16.31
C ALA A 292 31.34 17.59 14.96
N TRP A 293 32.55 18.11 14.85
CA TRP A 293 32.99 18.69 13.58
C TRP A 293 33.26 17.60 12.50
N ARG A 294 33.71 16.40 12.88
CA ARG A 294 33.88 15.28 11.94
C ARG A 294 32.55 14.89 11.32
N GLU A 295 31.49 14.79 12.12
CA GLU A 295 30.15 14.51 11.63
C GLU A 295 29.65 15.58 10.64
N LEU A 296 29.92 16.87 10.91
CA LEU A 296 29.58 17.94 9.96
C LEU A 296 30.36 17.84 8.65
N GLU A 297 31.63 17.42 8.67
CA GLU A 297 32.39 17.18 7.45
C GLU A 297 31.81 16.03 6.62
N LEU A 298 31.40 14.92 7.28
CA LEU A 298 30.70 13.82 6.63
C LEU A 298 29.39 14.29 6.00
N TYR A 299 28.61 15.07 6.75
CA TYR A 299 27.36 15.65 6.21
C TYR A 299 27.62 16.49 4.95
N ILE A 300 28.61 17.38 4.97
CA ILE A 300 28.98 18.22 3.81
C ILE A 300 29.39 17.38 2.60
N LYS A 301 30.05 16.25 2.85
CA LYS A 301 30.52 15.33 1.80
C LYS A 301 29.37 14.55 1.16
N GLU A 302 28.42 14.09 1.95
CA GLU A 302 27.43 13.09 1.53
C GLU A 302 26.05 13.68 1.22
N ALA A 303 25.66 14.78 1.86
CA ALA A 303 24.36 15.38 1.67
C ALA A 303 24.16 15.90 0.24
N LYS A 304 23.14 15.41 -0.42
CA LYS A 304 22.76 15.80 -1.78
C LYS A 304 22.09 17.19 -1.78
N GLY A 305 22.43 18.04 -2.73
CA GLY A 305 21.70 19.30 -2.97
C GLY A 305 22.04 20.46 -2.04
N LEU A 306 23.11 20.38 -1.23
CA LEU A 306 23.61 21.48 -0.44
C LEU A 306 24.15 22.59 -1.37
N LYS A 307 23.36 23.67 -1.52
CA LYS A 307 23.72 24.84 -2.36
C LYS A 307 24.76 25.73 -1.69
N ASP A 308 24.68 25.91 -0.38
CA ASP A 308 25.59 26.73 0.41
C ASP A 308 26.12 25.93 1.61
N LYS A 309 27.45 25.86 1.70
CA LYS A 309 28.14 25.12 2.76
C LYS A 309 28.86 26.10 3.75
N SER A 310 28.70 27.41 3.57
CA SER A 310 29.43 28.44 4.34
C SER A 310 29.16 28.38 5.82
N GLN A 311 27.87 28.29 6.21
CA GLN A 311 27.46 28.19 7.62
C GLN A 311 27.97 26.91 8.30
N LEU A 312 27.95 25.78 7.59
CA LEU A 312 28.48 24.52 8.12
C LEU A 312 29.99 24.58 8.32
N ARG A 313 30.72 25.20 7.38
CA ARG A 313 32.18 25.40 7.50
C ARG A 313 32.53 26.33 8.67
N GLU A 314 31.72 27.36 8.90
CA GLU A 314 31.88 28.23 10.07
C GLU A 314 31.64 27.48 11.38
N MET A 315 30.59 26.65 11.45
CA MET A 315 30.33 25.78 12.59
C MET A 315 31.49 24.83 12.86
N ILE A 316 32.05 24.20 11.82
CA ILE A 316 33.23 23.34 11.91
C ILE A 316 34.44 24.13 12.48
N ALA A 317 34.69 25.32 11.97
CA ALA A 317 35.83 26.15 12.47
C ALA A 317 35.66 26.51 13.94
N ARG A 318 34.43 26.85 14.38
CA ARG A 318 34.10 27.12 15.79
C ARG A 318 34.31 25.89 16.67
N LEU A 319 33.89 24.70 16.23
CA LEU A 319 34.07 23.45 16.95
C LEU A 319 35.52 23.05 17.07
N LYS A 320 36.31 23.18 15.99
CA LYS A 320 37.77 22.97 16.01
C LYS A 320 38.50 23.92 16.97
N ALA A 321 38.04 25.16 17.07
CA ALA A 321 38.60 26.12 18.01
C ALA A 321 38.25 25.78 19.49
N LYS A 322 37.05 25.18 19.74
CA LYS A 322 36.67 24.70 21.09
C LYS A 322 37.47 23.46 21.48
N GLU A 323 37.64 22.47 20.55
CA GLU A 323 38.44 21.28 20.79
C GLU A 323 39.90 21.61 21.21
N LYS A 324 40.53 22.64 20.60
CA LYS A 324 41.87 23.06 20.94
C LYS A 324 42.02 23.72 22.33
N LYS A 325 40.91 24.09 22.95
CA LYS A 325 40.88 24.77 24.28
C LYS A 325 40.56 23.78 25.43
N GLN A 326 40.19 22.55 25.10
CA GLN A 326 40.04 21.43 26.05
C GLN A 326 41.38 20.75 26.32
#